data_95f1822c90e6d9d1c216b806414022ad
#
_entry.id   95f1822c90e6d9d1c216b806414022ad
#
_cell.length_a   1.000
_cell.length_b   1.000
_cell.length_c   1.000
_cell.angle_alpha   90.00
_cell.angle_beta   90.00
_cell.angle_gamma   90.00
#
_symmetry.space_group_name_H-M   'P 1'
#
loop_
_entity.id
_entity.type
_entity.pdbx_description
1 polymer ?
#
loop_
_entity_poly.entity_id
_entity_poly.type
_entity_poly.pdbx_seq_one_letter_code
_entity_poly.pdbx_strand_id
1 'polypeptide(L)'
;MNYELTKHAHDVLEEREITVEWMERVLANPALIERSATQPELENRFAEIAEFGNRVLRVVVNTQVVPERVVSVYFDRRMKGKL
;
A
#
# COMPACT_ATOMS: atom_id res chain seq x y z
N MET A 1 11.74 3.97 -9.22
CA MET A 1 10.33 4.24 -8.85
C MET A 1 10.24 5.56 -8.12
N ASN A 2 9.30 6.40 -8.50
CA ASN A 2 9.24 7.77 -8.00
C ASN A 2 7.98 8.00 -7.16
N TYR A 3 8.14 8.17 -5.85
CA TYR A 3 7.03 8.42 -4.93
C TYR A 3 7.56 9.14 -3.70
N GLU A 4 6.62 9.68 -2.91
CA GLU A 4 6.93 10.27 -1.61
C GLU A 4 6.18 9.51 -0.52
N LEU A 5 6.72 9.54 0.70
CA LEU A 5 6.05 8.98 1.88
C LEU A 5 5.59 10.12 2.77
N THR A 6 4.36 10.04 3.29
CA THR A 6 3.97 10.93 4.38
C THR A 6 4.71 10.50 5.65
N LYS A 7 4.78 11.38 6.64
CA LYS A 7 5.35 11.01 7.94
C LYS A 7 4.64 9.80 8.53
N HIS A 8 3.30 9.78 8.42
CA HIS A 8 2.51 8.65 8.91
C HIS A 8 2.90 7.35 8.23
N ALA A 9 3.03 7.35 6.91
CA ALA A 9 3.42 6.14 6.17
C ALA A 9 4.80 5.66 6.58
N HIS A 10 5.75 6.60 6.72
CA HIS A 10 7.10 6.27 7.17
C HIS A 10 7.07 5.62 8.56
N ASP A 11 6.33 6.22 9.49
CA ASP A 11 6.24 5.71 10.86
C ASP A 11 5.61 4.32 10.91
N VAL A 12 4.56 4.09 10.11
CA VAL A 12 3.89 2.79 10.07
C VAL A 12 4.81 1.70 9.54
N LEU A 13 5.59 2.00 8.51
CA LEU A 13 6.56 1.04 7.98
C LEU A 13 7.52 0.58 9.08
N GLU A 14 8.06 1.53 9.86
CA GLU A 14 8.97 1.21 10.93
C GLU A 14 8.28 0.45 12.07
N GLU A 15 7.15 0.95 12.56
CA GLU A 15 6.43 0.36 13.68
C GLU A 15 5.94 -1.05 13.41
N ARG A 16 5.48 -1.30 12.18
CA ARG A 16 4.91 -2.59 11.79
C ARG A 16 5.93 -3.49 11.13
N GLU A 17 7.17 -3.06 11.01
CA GLU A 17 8.24 -3.82 10.39
C GLU A 17 7.89 -4.26 8.96
N ILE A 18 7.22 -3.36 8.23
CA ILE A 18 6.90 -3.57 6.83
C ILE A 18 8.07 -3.03 6.01
N THR A 19 8.64 -3.86 5.14
CA THR A 19 9.81 -3.43 4.38
C THR A 19 9.41 -2.51 3.23
N VAL A 20 10.30 -1.59 2.87
CA VAL A 20 10.12 -0.73 1.71
C VAL A 20 10.01 -1.58 0.44
N GLU A 21 10.76 -2.68 0.36
CA GLU A 21 10.70 -3.58 -0.78
C GLU A 21 9.28 -4.15 -0.97
N TRP A 22 8.63 -4.57 0.10
CA TRP A 22 7.26 -5.08 0.01
C TRP A 22 6.31 -3.99 -0.48
N MET A 23 6.43 -2.79 0.09
CA MET A 23 5.60 -1.67 -0.31
C MET A 23 5.79 -1.34 -1.80
N GLU A 24 7.04 -1.27 -2.25
CA GLU A 24 7.34 -0.97 -3.65
C GLU A 24 6.85 -2.06 -4.58
N ARG A 25 6.87 -3.31 -4.14
CA ARG A 25 6.35 -4.42 -4.92
C ARG A 25 4.85 -4.24 -5.18
N VAL A 26 4.11 -3.84 -4.16
CA VAL A 26 2.67 -3.59 -4.29
C VAL A 26 2.41 -2.35 -5.15
N LEU A 27 3.21 -1.29 -4.98
CA LEU A 27 3.07 -0.09 -5.80
C LEU A 27 3.24 -0.38 -7.28
N ALA A 28 4.24 -1.21 -7.62
CA ALA A 28 4.58 -1.50 -9.02
C ALA A 28 3.67 -2.54 -9.66
N ASN A 29 3.25 -3.56 -8.90
CA ASN A 29 2.49 -4.69 -9.42
C ASN A 29 1.33 -5.08 -8.52
N PRO A 30 0.35 -4.20 -8.34
CA PRO A 30 -0.81 -4.55 -7.53
C PRO A 30 -1.66 -5.62 -8.21
N ALA A 31 -2.18 -6.56 -7.41
CA ALA A 31 -3.13 -7.56 -7.89
C ALA A 31 -4.54 -6.97 -7.96
N LEU A 32 -4.81 -5.94 -7.17
CA LEU A 32 -6.11 -5.28 -7.16
C LEU A 32 -5.89 -3.80 -6.87
N ILE A 33 -6.66 -2.96 -7.55
CA ILE A 33 -6.67 -1.52 -7.31
C ILE A 33 -8.12 -1.10 -7.09
N GLU A 34 -8.36 -0.37 -6.00
CA GLU A 34 -9.67 0.17 -5.70
C GLU A 34 -9.55 1.64 -5.31
N ARG A 35 -10.37 2.50 -5.93
CA ARG A 35 -10.42 3.89 -5.54
C ARG A 35 -11.20 4.02 -4.23
N SER A 36 -10.77 4.92 -3.35
CA SER A 36 -11.50 5.19 -2.12
C SER A 36 -12.87 5.78 -2.43
N ALA A 37 -13.91 5.26 -1.76
CA ALA A 37 -15.27 5.75 -1.94
C ALA A 37 -15.47 7.13 -1.30
N THR A 38 -14.70 7.46 -0.26
CA THR A 38 -14.87 8.69 0.51
C THR A 38 -13.85 9.77 0.18
N GLN A 39 -12.69 9.38 -0.32
CA GLN A 39 -11.59 10.30 -0.66
C GLN A 39 -11.11 9.97 -2.06
N PRO A 40 -11.71 10.57 -3.10
CA PRO A 40 -11.44 10.18 -4.48
C PRO A 40 -9.98 10.40 -4.92
N GLU A 41 -9.21 11.21 -4.18
CA GLU A 41 -7.78 11.37 -4.47
C GLU A 41 -6.95 10.16 -4.04
N LEU A 42 -7.53 9.25 -3.23
CA LEU A 42 -6.81 8.08 -2.74
C LEU A 42 -7.18 6.83 -3.51
N GLU A 43 -6.15 6.02 -3.76
CA GLU A 43 -6.26 4.74 -4.42
C GLU A 43 -5.66 3.69 -3.49
N ASN A 44 -6.33 2.56 -3.37
CA ASN A 44 -5.83 1.43 -2.57
C ASN A 44 -5.27 0.39 -3.51
N ARG A 45 -4.00 0.02 -3.32
CA ARG A 45 -3.32 -1.02 -4.09
C ARG A 45 -3.06 -2.21 -3.18
N PHE A 46 -3.40 -3.41 -3.64
CA PHE A 46 -3.31 -4.63 -2.84
C PHE A 46 -2.50 -5.68 -3.58
N ALA A 47 -1.67 -6.41 -2.84
CA ALA A 47 -1.04 -7.61 -3.35
C ALA A 47 -0.66 -8.50 -2.17
N GLU A 48 -0.56 -9.80 -2.44
CA GLU A 48 -0.12 -10.75 -1.43
C GLU A 48 1.39 -10.70 -1.27
N ILE A 49 1.85 -10.86 -0.04
CA ILE A 49 3.27 -11.02 0.27
C ILE A 49 3.48 -12.49 0.61
N ALA A 50 3.96 -13.24 -0.38
CA ALA A 50 4.08 -14.70 -0.27
C ALA A 50 4.98 -15.11 0.89
N GLU A 51 6.09 -14.42 1.07
CA GLU A 51 7.05 -14.75 2.14
C GLU A 51 6.54 -14.39 3.54
N PHE A 52 5.39 -13.75 3.62
CA PHE A 52 4.78 -13.41 4.91
C PHE A 52 3.39 -14.05 5.03
N GLY A 53 3.30 -15.33 4.74
CA GLY A 53 2.07 -16.10 4.88
C GLY A 53 0.96 -15.70 3.92
N ASN A 54 1.29 -15.17 2.76
CA ASN A 54 0.33 -14.68 1.77
C ASN A 54 -0.65 -13.66 2.33
N ARG A 55 -0.20 -12.88 3.31
CA ARG A 55 -0.99 -11.76 3.81
C ARG A 55 -1.07 -10.68 2.75
N VAL A 56 -2.20 -10.00 2.69
CA VAL A 56 -2.43 -8.95 1.72
C VAL A 56 -1.94 -7.62 2.27
N LEU A 57 -0.98 -7.01 1.59
CA LEU A 57 -0.48 -5.68 1.92
C LEU A 57 -1.29 -4.66 1.15
N ARG A 58 -1.82 -3.69 1.87
CA ARG A 58 -2.59 -2.57 1.30
C ARG A 58 -1.75 -1.32 1.38
N VAL A 59 -1.56 -0.68 0.23
CA VAL A 59 -0.83 0.59 0.14
C VAL A 59 -1.81 1.65 -0.33
N VAL A 60 -1.98 2.68 0.47
CA VAL A 60 -2.91 3.78 0.17
C VAL A 60 -2.11 4.93 -0.45
N VAL A 61 -2.48 5.32 -1.66
CA VAL A 61 -1.70 6.25 -2.48
C VAL A 61 -2.55 7.44 -2.90
N ASN A 62 -2.03 8.65 -2.71
CA ASN A 62 -2.62 9.84 -3.30
C ASN A 62 -2.07 9.98 -4.72
N THR A 63 -2.94 9.79 -5.70
CA THR A 63 -2.57 9.79 -7.12
C THR A 63 -2.73 11.16 -7.77
N GLN A 64 -3.22 12.16 -7.03
CA GLN A 64 -3.48 13.50 -7.58
C GLN A 64 -2.28 14.44 -7.44
N VAL A 65 -1.19 13.96 -6.88
CA VAL A 65 0.05 14.73 -6.71
C VAL A 65 1.18 14.06 -7.48
N VAL A 66 2.21 14.85 -7.82
CA VAL A 66 3.37 14.36 -8.57
C VAL A 66 4.63 14.73 -7.79
N PRO A 67 5.44 13.76 -7.38
CA PRO A 67 5.21 12.31 -7.54
C PRO A 67 4.06 11.82 -6.66
N GLU A 68 3.56 10.63 -6.94
CA GLU A 68 2.51 10.03 -6.12
C GLU A 68 2.98 9.95 -4.66
N ARG A 69 2.02 10.05 -3.74
CA ARG A 69 2.34 10.06 -2.31
C ARG A 69 1.69 8.90 -1.59
N VAL A 70 2.51 8.08 -0.94
CA VAL A 70 1.99 6.99 -0.09
C VAL A 70 1.57 7.59 1.24
N VAL A 71 0.30 7.43 1.59
CA VAL A 71 -0.25 8.01 2.82
C VAL A 71 -0.41 6.98 3.93
N SER A 72 -0.53 5.70 3.60
CA SER A 72 -0.60 4.64 4.61
C SER A 72 -0.23 3.29 4.01
N VAL A 73 0.23 2.37 4.87
CA VAL A 73 0.61 1.01 4.47
C VAL A 73 0.22 0.09 5.62
N TYR A 74 -0.53 -0.98 5.34
CA TYR A 74 -0.85 -1.94 6.39
C TYR A 74 -1.34 -3.26 5.79
N PHE A 75 -1.24 -4.33 6.58
CA PHE A 75 -1.79 -5.63 6.18
C PHE A 75 -3.28 -5.63 6.44
N ASP A 76 -4.06 -5.96 5.40
CA ASP A 76 -5.52 -5.98 5.48
C ASP A 76 -6.00 -7.43 5.62
N ARG A 77 -6.37 -7.82 6.84
CA ARG A 77 -6.78 -9.19 7.14
C ARG A 77 -8.03 -9.60 6.39
N ARG A 78 -8.91 -8.64 6.09
CA ARG A 78 -10.18 -8.92 5.43
C ARG A 78 -9.99 -9.33 3.97
N MET A 79 -8.84 -9.00 3.41
CA MET A 79 -8.54 -9.31 2.01
C MET A 79 -7.78 -10.61 1.83
N LYS A 80 -7.38 -11.27 2.92
CA LYS A 80 -6.63 -12.52 2.82
C LYS A 80 -7.46 -13.57 2.09
N GLY A 81 -6.86 -14.18 1.07
CA GLY A 81 -7.51 -15.20 0.27
C GLY A 81 -8.50 -14.66 -0.76
N LYS A 82 -8.61 -13.35 -0.92
CA LYS A 82 -9.58 -12.73 -1.84
C LYS A 82 -8.96 -12.17 -3.13
N LEU A 83 -7.66 -12.26 -3.27
CA LEU A 83 -6.99 -11.79 -4.49
C LEU A 83 -6.78 -12.89 -5.51
#